data_9952141c0a4d002e9c15e52833b0dfd6
#
_entry.id   9952141c0a4d002e9c15e52833b0dfd6
#
_cell.length_a   1.000
_cell.length_b   1.000
_cell.length_c   1.000
_cell.angle_alpha   90.00
_cell.angle_beta   90.00
_cell.angle_gamma   90.00
#
_symmetry.space_group_name_H-M   'P 1'
#
loop_
_entity.id
_entity.type
_entity.pdbx_description
1 polymer ?
#
loop_
_entity_poly.entity_id
_entity_poly.type
_entity_poly.pdbx_seq_one_letter_code
_entity_poly.pdbx_strand_id
1 'polypeptide(L)'
;IKSSAASDVYKRQGNIEVDKQRTEALLADPKENAEHVMLVDLARNDLSRNAHDVQVDFYKEVQYYSHVIHLVSRVSGEINTDSDPVKTYVDTFPAGTLSGAPKVRAMQLITDIEHHNRGAYGGCIGFIGLDGDLNQAITIRTFVSRGNVLYYQAGAGIVAKSNDERELQEVNNKLGALKKAIDLAEKLIN
;
A
#
# COMPACT_ATOMS: atom_id res chain seq x y z
N ILE A 1 -4.59 11.79 -2.09
CA ILE A 1 -4.29 10.36 -1.91
C ILE A 1 -2.96 10.08 -2.55
N LYS A 2 -2.05 9.49 -1.80
CA LYS A 2 -0.79 8.96 -2.35
C LYS A 2 -1.00 7.49 -2.67
N SER A 3 -0.74 7.10 -3.92
CA SER A 3 -0.65 5.69 -4.31
C SER A 3 0.82 5.33 -4.50
N SER A 4 1.29 4.29 -3.82
CA SER A 4 2.60 3.70 -4.10
C SER A 4 2.41 2.21 -4.34
N ALA A 5 2.86 1.73 -5.49
CA ALA A 5 3.13 0.31 -5.67
C ALA A 5 4.48 0.03 -5.03
N ALA A 6 4.51 -0.82 -4.03
CA ALA A 6 5.72 -1.14 -3.29
C ALA A 6 6.06 -2.61 -3.52
N SER A 7 7.05 -2.87 -4.35
CA SER A 7 7.69 -4.18 -4.40
C SER A 7 8.90 -4.19 -3.46
N ASP A 8 8.93 -5.12 -2.52
CA ASP A 8 10.11 -5.36 -1.67
C ASP A 8 11.28 -5.98 -2.45
N VAL A 9 11.11 -6.22 -3.74
CA VAL A 9 12.17 -6.70 -4.64
C VAL A 9 13.26 -5.65 -4.79
N TYR A 10 12.90 -4.37 -4.76
CA TYR A 10 13.83 -3.26 -4.96
C TYR A 10 14.35 -2.70 -3.64
N LYS A 11 15.01 -3.57 -2.85
CA LYS A 11 15.63 -3.18 -1.57
C LYS A 11 16.83 -2.27 -1.80
N ARG A 12 16.88 -1.18 -1.06
CA ARG A 12 18.03 -0.27 -1.04
C ARG A 12 19.24 -0.95 -0.39
N GLN A 13 20.44 -0.75 -0.98
CA GLN A 13 21.69 -1.35 -0.47
C GLN A 13 22.61 -0.31 0.17
N GLY A 14 22.28 0.98 0.11
CA GLY A 14 23.14 2.06 0.58
C GLY A 14 24.35 2.33 -0.31
N ASN A 15 24.45 1.66 -1.46
CA ASN A 15 25.44 1.91 -2.49
C ASN A 15 24.78 2.61 -3.67
N ILE A 16 25.26 3.79 -4.03
CA ILE A 16 24.64 4.67 -5.05
C ILE A 16 24.52 3.98 -6.39
N GLU A 17 25.56 3.28 -6.83
CA GLU A 17 25.56 2.62 -8.13
C GLU A 17 24.57 1.44 -8.19
N VAL A 18 24.54 0.64 -7.14
CA VAL A 18 23.60 -0.47 -7.01
C VAL A 18 22.16 0.05 -6.91
N ASP A 19 21.94 1.10 -6.15
CA ASP A 19 20.63 1.72 -6.02
C ASP A 19 20.15 2.30 -7.34
N LYS A 20 21.05 2.88 -8.17
CA LYS A 20 20.76 3.37 -9.52
C LYS A 20 20.35 2.23 -10.46
N GLN A 21 21.13 1.15 -10.52
CA GLN A 21 20.78 -0.03 -11.32
C GLN A 21 19.42 -0.62 -10.94
N ARG A 22 19.11 -0.66 -9.64
CA ARG A 22 17.80 -1.11 -9.14
C ARG A 22 16.66 -0.18 -9.52
N THR A 23 16.93 1.12 -9.55
CA THR A 23 15.97 2.12 -10.02
C THR A 23 15.65 1.93 -11.49
N GLU A 24 16.66 1.72 -12.32
CA GLU A 24 16.48 1.44 -13.75
C GLU A 24 15.69 0.14 -13.97
N ALA A 25 16.00 -0.90 -13.21
CA ALA A 25 15.27 -2.16 -13.26
C ALA A 25 13.79 -1.99 -12.83
N LEU A 26 13.52 -1.24 -11.76
CA LEU A 26 12.17 -0.93 -11.28
C LEU A 26 11.35 -0.18 -12.34
N LEU A 27 11.96 0.84 -12.98
CA LEU A 27 11.31 1.61 -14.04
C LEU A 27 11.01 0.78 -15.29
N ALA A 28 11.83 -0.24 -15.56
CA ALA A 28 11.69 -1.13 -16.70
C ALA A 28 10.79 -2.34 -16.43
N ASP A 29 10.42 -2.60 -15.17
CA ASP A 29 9.63 -3.78 -14.79
C ASP A 29 8.18 -3.68 -15.28
N PRO A 30 7.72 -4.55 -16.21
CA PRO A 30 6.37 -4.44 -16.76
C PRO A 30 5.27 -4.75 -15.74
N LYS A 31 5.53 -5.64 -14.75
CA LYS A 31 4.55 -6.00 -13.70
C LYS A 31 4.35 -4.81 -12.77
N GLU A 32 5.44 -4.27 -12.22
CA GLU A 32 5.40 -3.11 -11.32
C GLU A 32 4.74 -1.90 -11.99
N ASN A 33 5.07 -1.67 -13.25
CA ASN A 33 4.46 -0.59 -14.03
C ASN A 33 2.96 -0.79 -14.25
N ALA A 34 2.52 -1.99 -14.57
CA ALA A 34 1.10 -2.30 -14.78
C ALA A 34 0.30 -2.16 -13.47
N GLU A 35 0.82 -2.68 -12.36
CA GLU A 35 0.21 -2.53 -11.04
C GLU A 35 0.12 -1.05 -10.63
N HIS A 36 1.19 -0.30 -10.86
CA HIS A 36 1.21 1.13 -10.53
C HIS A 36 0.18 1.94 -11.32
N VAL A 37 0.05 1.70 -12.63
CA VAL A 37 -0.99 2.32 -13.48
C VAL A 37 -2.37 1.99 -12.95
N MET A 38 -2.64 0.72 -12.66
CA MET A 38 -3.92 0.26 -12.12
C MET A 38 -4.26 0.97 -10.81
N LEU A 39 -3.29 1.11 -9.90
CA LEU A 39 -3.51 1.77 -8.60
C LEU A 39 -3.76 3.27 -8.74
N VAL A 40 -3.09 3.94 -9.67
CA VAL A 40 -3.33 5.37 -9.96
C VAL A 40 -4.72 5.58 -10.53
N ASP A 41 -5.13 4.75 -11.49
CA ASP A 41 -6.47 4.82 -12.09
C ASP A 41 -7.56 4.53 -11.05
N LEU A 42 -7.33 3.56 -10.18
CA LEU A 42 -8.26 3.27 -9.09
C LEU A 42 -8.38 4.44 -8.12
N ALA A 43 -7.26 5.08 -7.74
CA ALA A 43 -7.27 6.25 -6.87
C ALA A 43 -7.99 7.44 -7.50
N ARG A 44 -7.81 7.67 -8.81
CA ARG A 44 -8.56 8.69 -9.56
C ARG A 44 -10.06 8.41 -9.55
N ASN A 45 -10.43 7.17 -9.85
CA ASN A 45 -11.83 6.75 -9.87
C ASN A 45 -12.49 6.90 -8.49
N ASP A 46 -11.83 6.44 -7.44
CA ASP A 46 -12.34 6.52 -6.07
C ASP A 46 -12.55 7.98 -5.64
N LEU A 47 -11.58 8.84 -5.92
CA LEU A 47 -11.66 10.26 -5.55
C LEU A 47 -12.74 11.01 -6.34
N SER A 48 -12.91 10.68 -7.64
CA SER A 48 -13.90 11.31 -8.52
C SER A 48 -15.37 11.13 -8.10
N ARG A 49 -15.63 10.26 -7.13
CA ARG A 49 -17.00 10.08 -6.59
C ARG A 49 -17.47 11.28 -5.76
N ASN A 50 -16.55 11.95 -5.08
CA ASN A 50 -16.85 13.02 -4.13
C ASN A 50 -15.99 14.28 -4.37
N ALA A 51 -15.22 14.31 -5.46
CA ALA A 51 -14.33 15.42 -5.81
C ALA A 51 -14.41 15.74 -7.30
N HIS A 52 -14.11 16.96 -7.65
CA HIS A 52 -13.92 17.45 -9.03
C HIS A 52 -12.46 17.86 -9.24
N ASP A 53 -12.10 18.20 -10.46
CA ASP A 53 -10.75 18.58 -10.87
C ASP A 53 -9.69 17.57 -10.42
N VAL A 54 -10.05 16.27 -10.51
CA VAL A 54 -9.17 15.18 -10.11
C VAL A 54 -8.02 15.05 -11.09
N GLN A 55 -6.81 15.22 -10.57
CA GLN A 55 -5.57 15.23 -11.34
C GLN A 55 -4.48 14.39 -10.72
N VAL A 56 -3.46 14.05 -11.51
CA VAL A 56 -2.24 13.40 -11.04
C VAL A 56 -1.16 14.47 -10.91
N ASP A 57 -0.83 14.86 -9.68
CA ASP A 57 0.12 15.93 -9.40
C ASP A 57 1.54 15.56 -9.84
N PHE A 58 1.93 14.31 -9.57
CA PHE A 58 3.14 13.68 -10.09
C PHE A 58 2.91 12.19 -10.33
N TYR A 59 3.64 11.64 -11.30
CA TYR A 59 3.43 10.28 -11.78
C TYR A 59 4.72 9.50 -11.87
N LYS A 60 4.76 8.33 -11.22
CA LYS A 60 5.91 7.41 -11.21
C LYS A 60 7.23 8.06 -10.74
N GLU A 61 7.15 8.93 -9.75
CA GLU A 61 8.35 9.47 -9.13
C GLU A 61 9.05 8.38 -8.33
N VAL A 62 10.36 8.23 -8.55
CA VAL A 62 11.17 7.31 -7.77
C VAL A 62 11.52 7.93 -6.43
N GLN A 63 11.09 7.30 -5.35
CA GLN A 63 11.41 7.74 -4.00
C GLN A 63 12.27 6.72 -3.27
N TYR A 64 13.36 7.22 -2.66
CA TYR A 64 14.31 6.42 -1.89
C TYR A 64 13.98 6.51 -0.41
N TYR A 65 13.63 5.38 0.18
CA TYR A 65 13.44 5.24 1.62
C TYR A 65 14.67 4.58 2.25
N SER A 66 14.70 4.44 3.58
CA SER A 66 15.85 3.85 4.27
C SER A 66 16.22 2.45 3.76
N HIS A 67 15.24 1.64 3.36
CA HIS A 67 15.44 0.22 3.01
C HIS A 67 14.89 -0.18 1.64
N VAL A 68 14.10 0.66 1.00
CA VAL A 68 13.38 0.34 -0.24
C VAL A 68 13.36 1.51 -1.21
N ILE A 69 13.24 1.19 -2.49
CA ILE A 69 13.03 2.13 -3.59
C ILE A 69 11.61 1.91 -4.11
N HIS A 70 10.81 2.98 -4.20
CA HIS A 70 9.41 2.91 -4.62
C HIS A 70 9.11 3.85 -5.78
N LEU A 71 8.17 3.42 -6.63
CA LEU A 71 7.43 4.33 -7.51
C LEU A 71 6.28 4.94 -6.72
N VAL A 72 6.18 6.25 -6.73
CA VAL A 72 5.14 7.00 -6.03
C VAL A 72 4.44 7.92 -7.01
N SER A 73 3.11 7.93 -6.96
CA SER A 73 2.28 8.91 -7.65
C SER A 73 1.36 9.58 -6.64
N ARG A 74 0.92 10.77 -6.96
CA ARG A 74 -0.05 11.51 -6.15
C ARG A 74 -1.25 11.89 -7.00
N VAL A 75 -2.43 11.55 -6.51
CA VAL A 75 -3.70 12.00 -7.05
C VAL A 75 -4.31 12.99 -6.09
N SER A 76 -4.78 14.11 -6.59
CA SER A 76 -5.48 15.14 -5.83
C SER A 76 -6.80 15.51 -6.53
N GLY A 77 -7.67 16.21 -5.81
CA GLY A 77 -8.92 16.76 -6.34
C GLY A 77 -9.55 17.65 -5.28
N GLU A 78 -10.43 18.54 -5.71
CA GLU A 78 -11.20 19.41 -4.85
C GLU A 78 -12.48 18.70 -4.40
N ILE A 79 -12.71 18.63 -3.08
CA ILE A 79 -13.91 18.00 -2.52
C ILE A 79 -15.13 18.82 -2.92
N ASN A 80 -16.18 18.16 -3.38
CA ASN A 80 -17.45 18.83 -3.71
C ASN A 80 -18.02 19.51 -2.45
N THR A 81 -18.57 20.70 -2.61
CA THR A 81 -19.05 21.56 -1.50
C THR A 81 -20.05 20.87 -0.58
N ASP A 82 -20.82 19.91 -1.09
CA ASP A 82 -21.84 19.17 -0.35
C ASP A 82 -21.29 17.84 0.22
N SER A 83 -19.99 17.55 0.05
CA SER A 83 -19.38 16.31 0.49
C SER A 83 -18.72 16.46 1.86
N ASP A 84 -19.02 15.51 2.74
CA ASP A 84 -18.34 15.36 4.02
C ASP A 84 -16.94 14.75 3.81
N PRO A 85 -15.85 15.34 4.36
CA PRO A 85 -14.49 14.81 4.20
C PRO A 85 -14.34 13.37 4.72
N VAL A 86 -15.01 13.02 5.81
CA VAL A 86 -14.98 11.66 6.37
C VAL A 86 -15.67 10.68 5.43
N LYS A 87 -16.84 11.06 4.90
CA LYS A 87 -17.55 10.27 3.90
C LYS A 87 -16.71 10.11 2.64
N THR A 88 -16.10 11.18 2.15
CA THR A 88 -15.20 11.14 0.99
C THR A 88 -14.08 10.13 1.20
N TYR A 89 -13.45 10.13 2.38
CA TYR A 89 -12.43 9.14 2.71
C TYR A 89 -13.00 7.72 2.74
N VAL A 90 -14.14 7.50 3.40
CA VAL A 90 -14.79 6.18 3.49
C VAL A 90 -15.14 5.63 2.11
N ASP A 91 -15.56 6.48 1.18
CA ASP A 91 -15.88 6.07 -0.20
C ASP A 91 -14.63 5.68 -1.02
N THR A 92 -13.43 6.13 -0.62
CA THR A 92 -12.15 5.66 -1.21
C THR A 92 -11.67 4.34 -0.60
N PHE A 93 -12.19 3.95 0.57
CA PHE A 93 -11.80 2.76 1.31
C PHE A 93 -12.51 1.49 0.79
N PRO A 94 -11.89 0.30 0.89
CA PRO A 94 -10.49 0.06 1.23
C PRO A 94 -9.54 0.48 0.12
N ALA A 95 -8.29 0.75 0.50
CA ALA A 95 -7.26 1.14 -0.48
C ALA A 95 -7.07 0.07 -1.56
N GLY A 96 -6.87 0.51 -2.80
CA GLY A 96 -6.69 -0.38 -3.95
C GLY A 96 -5.54 -1.37 -3.81
N THR A 97 -4.46 -0.97 -3.14
CA THR A 97 -3.30 -1.81 -2.83
C THR A 97 -3.64 -3.02 -1.94
N LEU A 98 -4.74 -2.97 -1.21
CA LEU A 98 -5.22 -4.02 -0.28
C LEU A 98 -6.47 -4.75 -0.78
N SER A 99 -7.04 -4.30 -1.89
CA SER A 99 -8.22 -4.89 -2.51
C SER A 99 -7.92 -5.37 -3.93
N GLY A 100 -7.98 -4.48 -4.89
CA GLY A 100 -7.74 -4.77 -6.30
C GLY A 100 -8.71 -4.02 -7.21
N ALA A 101 -8.59 -4.26 -8.51
CA ALA A 101 -9.45 -3.66 -9.52
C ALA A 101 -10.08 -4.75 -10.43
N PRO A 102 -11.41 -4.71 -10.68
CA PRO A 102 -12.43 -3.82 -10.11
C PRO A 102 -12.65 -4.07 -8.62
N LYS A 103 -12.69 -3.01 -7.81
CA LYS A 103 -12.66 -3.07 -6.33
C LYS A 103 -13.71 -4.02 -5.74
N VAL A 104 -14.97 -3.87 -6.13
CA VAL A 104 -16.08 -4.69 -5.59
C VAL A 104 -15.86 -6.17 -5.88
N ARG A 105 -15.46 -6.52 -7.11
CA ARG A 105 -15.20 -7.92 -7.48
C ARG A 105 -14.01 -8.50 -6.73
N ALA A 106 -12.95 -7.72 -6.59
CA ALA A 106 -11.77 -8.13 -5.82
C ALA A 106 -12.13 -8.41 -4.36
N MET A 107 -12.92 -7.54 -3.73
CA MET A 107 -13.39 -7.75 -2.35
C MET A 107 -14.25 -9.01 -2.18
N GLN A 108 -15.14 -9.30 -3.14
CA GLN A 108 -15.92 -10.55 -3.14
C GLN A 108 -14.99 -11.77 -3.17
N LEU A 109 -14.02 -11.79 -4.11
CA LEU A 109 -13.07 -12.89 -4.21
C LEU A 109 -12.22 -13.05 -2.95
N ILE A 110 -11.76 -11.96 -2.36
CA ILE A 110 -11.04 -11.97 -1.08
C ILE A 110 -11.88 -12.61 0.02
N THR A 111 -13.16 -12.23 0.11
CA THR A 111 -14.08 -12.78 1.11
C THR A 111 -14.32 -14.28 0.92
N ASP A 112 -14.35 -14.73 -0.34
CA ASP A 112 -14.57 -16.15 -0.66
C ASP A 112 -13.31 -17.01 -0.41
N ILE A 113 -12.12 -16.43 -0.55
CA ILE A 113 -10.84 -17.15 -0.51
C ILE A 113 -10.18 -17.08 0.87
N GLU A 114 -10.20 -15.92 1.52
CA GLU A 114 -9.59 -15.74 2.84
C GLU A 114 -10.47 -16.36 3.94
N HIS A 115 -9.93 -17.34 4.65
CA HIS A 115 -10.65 -18.03 5.74
C HIS A 115 -10.64 -17.26 7.07
N HIS A 116 -9.95 -16.13 7.14
CA HIS A 116 -9.79 -15.34 8.35
C HIS A 116 -10.11 -13.87 8.12
N ASN A 117 -10.69 -13.24 9.11
CA ASN A 117 -10.88 -11.80 9.10
C ASN A 117 -9.54 -11.08 9.18
N ARG A 118 -9.35 -10.05 8.36
CA ARG A 118 -8.13 -9.24 8.34
C ARG A 118 -7.90 -8.41 9.60
N GLY A 119 -8.95 -8.20 10.41
CA GLY A 119 -8.86 -7.38 11.61
C GLY A 119 -8.41 -5.95 11.30
N ALA A 120 -7.31 -5.53 11.91
CA ALA A 120 -6.72 -4.21 11.62
C ALA A 120 -5.92 -4.15 10.31
N TYR A 121 -5.51 -5.30 9.75
CA TYR A 121 -4.75 -5.34 8.51
C TYR A 121 -5.57 -4.80 7.33
N GLY A 122 -5.00 -3.86 6.60
CA GLY A 122 -5.71 -3.20 5.50
C GLY A 122 -6.76 -2.18 5.93
N GLY A 123 -6.92 -1.96 7.24
CA GLY A 123 -7.70 -0.87 7.80
C GLY A 123 -6.99 0.48 7.65
N CYS A 124 -7.39 1.44 8.44
CA CYS A 124 -6.77 2.75 8.46
C CYS A 124 -6.46 3.19 9.89
N ILE A 125 -5.42 4.00 10.02
CA ILE A 125 -5.06 4.68 11.26
C ILE A 125 -4.71 6.13 10.94
N GLY A 126 -5.15 7.05 11.78
CA GLY A 126 -4.87 8.46 11.57
C GLY A 126 -5.62 9.36 12.54
N PHE A 127 -5.78 10.59 12.16
CA PHE A 127 -6.51 11.59 12.96
C PHE A 127 -7.42 12.44 12.07
N ILE A 128 -8.41 13.02 12.70
CA ILE A 128 -9.32 14.02 12.14
C ILE A 128 -9.15 15.26 13.00
N GLY A 129 -8.75 16.37 12.38
CA GLY A 129 -8.64 17.67 13.03
C GLY A 129 -10.00 18.30 13.33
N LEU A 130 -10.04 19.21 14.28
CA LEU A 130 -11.26 19.97 14.60
C LEU A 130 -11.64 20.97 13.49
N ASP A 131 -10.70 21.29 12.63
CA ASP A 131 -10.87 22.11 11.41
C ASP A 131 -11.38 21.30 10.21
N GLY A 132 -11.55 19.97 10.38
CA GLY A 132 -11.99 19.06 9.33
C GLY A 132 -10.85 18.42 8.54
N ASP A 133 -9.60 18.76 8.85
CA ASP A 133 -8.43 18.08 8.26
C ASP A 133 -8.41 16.61 8.63
N LEU A 134 -8.09 15.77 7.63
CA LEU A 134 -8.06 14.34 7.79
C LEU A 134 -6.73 13.79 7.26
N ASN A 135 -6.00 13.08 8.11
CA ASN A 135 -4.76 12.42 7.73
C ASN A 135 -4.82 10.95 8.14
N GLN A 136 -4.78 10.06 7.16
CA GLN A 136 -4.97 8.63 7.35
C GLN A 136 -3.87 7.84 6.64
N ALA A 137 -3.46 6.74 7.25
CA ALA A 137 -2.55 5.77 6.65
C ALA A 137 -3.17 4.37 6.65
N ILE A 138 -2.81 3.57 5.67
CA ILE A 138 -3.23 2.16 5.63
C ILE A 138 -2.50 1.39 6.74
N THR A 139 -3.22 0.56 7.48
CA THR A 139 -2.63 -0.31 8.52
C THR A 139 -1.97 -1.52 7.86
N ILE A 140 -0.71 -1.35 7.47
CA ILE A 140 0.18 -2.39 6.93
C ILE A 140 1.55 -2.29 7.62
N ARG A 141 2.36 -3.32 7.50
CA ARG A 141 3.73 -3.34 8.08
C ARG A 141 3.73 -3.00 9.57
N THR A 142 2.71 -3.45 10.29
CA THR A 142 2.40 -3.06 11.67
C THR A 142 2.09 -4.30 12.49
N PHE A 143 2.49 -4.29 13.75
CA PHE A 143 2.06 -5.26 14.74
C PHE A 143 0.77 -4.81 15.41
N VAL A 144 -0.11 -5.78 15.65
CA VAL A 144 -1.26 -5.61 16.55
C VAL A 144 -1.02 -6.48 17.77
N SER A 145 -0.89 -5.88 18.93
CA SER A 145 -0.73 -6.60 20.20
C SER A 145 -2.07 -6.79 20.88
N ARG A 146 -2.42 -8.03 21.16
CA ARG A 146 -3.64 -8.38 21.89
C ARG A 146 -3.44 -9.67 22.69
N GLY A 147 -3.73 -9.64 23.96
CA GLY A 147 -3.63 -10.82 24.84
C GLY A 147 -2.21 -11.41 24.88
N ASN A 148 -1.18 -10.59 24.94
CA ASN A 148 0.24 -10.97 24.90
C ASN A 148 0.67 -11.70 23.59
N VAL A 149 -0.10 -11.55 22.51
CA VAL A 149 0.23 -12.09 21.20
C VAL A 149 0.41 -10.94 20.22
N LEU A 150 1.46 -11.00 19.40
CA LEU A 150 1.70 -10.07 18.31
C LEU A 150 1.17 -10.67 17.01
N TYR A 151 0.19 -9.98 16.42
CA TYR A 151 -0.35 -10.33 15.11
C TYR A 151 0.25 -9.43 14.06
N TYR A 152 0.64 -10.00 12.93
CA TYR A 152 1.10 -9.26 11.77
C TYR A 152 0.74 -10.01 10.49
N GLN A 153 0.42 -9.27 9.45
CA GLN A 153 -0.08 -9.83 8.18
C GLN A 153 0.50 -9.08 6.99
N ALA A 154 0.68 -9.79 5.89
CA ALA A 154 0.99 -9.24 4.58
C ALA A 154 0.26 -10.03 3.51
N GLY A 155 0.10 -9.42 2.32
CA GLY A 155 -0.46 -10.04 1.14
C GLY A 155 0.27 -9.56 -0.11
N ALA A 156 0.06 -10.26 -1.22
CA ALA A 156 0.54 -9.89 -2.54
C ALA A 156 -0.63 -9.59 -3.48
N GLY A 157 -0.39 -8.75 -4.48
CA GLY A 157 -1.34 -8.48 -5.55
C GLY A 157 -1.30 -9.61 -6.57
N ILE A 158 -2.42 -10.31 -6.74
CA ILE A 158 -2.51 -11.42 -7.69
C ILE A 158 -3.09 -10.92 -9.01
N VAL A 159 -2.37 -11.10 -10.09
CA VAL A 159 -2.77 -10.78 -11.46
C VAL A 159 -2.60 -11.99 -12.37
N ALA A 160 -3.14 -11.95 -13.58
CA ALA A 160 -3.13 -13.09 -14.50
C ALA A 160 -1.73 -13.65 -14.82
N LYS A 161 -0.68 -12.84 -14.66
CA LYS A 161 0.72 -13.23 -14.88
C LYS A 161 1.49 -13.51 -13.60
N SER A 162 0.82 -13.51 -12.45
CA SER A 162 1.45 -13.84 -11.17
C SER A 162 1.97 -15.28 -11.16
N ASN A 163 3.10 -15.45 -10.49
CA ASN A 163 3.68 -16.76 -10.22
C ASN A 163 3.61 -16.98 -8.70
N ASP A 164 3.06 -18.09 -8.27
CA ASP A 164 2.77 -18.42 -6.87
C ASP A 164 4.01 -18.37 -5.97
N GLU A 165 5.12 -18.90 -6.42
CA GLU A 165 6.38 -18.88 -5.67
C GLU A 165 6.91 -17.46 -5.47
N ARG A 166 6.82 -16.61 -6.51
CA ARG A 166 7.24 -15.20 -6.45
C ARG A 166 6.34 -14.39 -5.54
N GLU A 167 5.02 -14.60 -5.63
CA GLU A 167 4.05 -13.91 -4.76
C GLU A 167 4.24 -14.32 -3.29
N LEU A 168 4.49 -15.59 -3.01
CA LEU A 168 4.83 -16.05 -1.67
C LEU A 168 6.14 -15.43 -1.16
N GLN A 169 7.16 -15.34 -2.02
CA GLN A 169 8.42 -14.67 -1.67
C GLN A 169 8.20 -13.19 -1.37
N GLU A 170 7.33 -12.52 -2.13
CA GLU A 170 6.96 -11.12 -1.88
C GLU A 170 6.29 -10.95 -0.51
N VAL A 171 5.34 -11.82 -0.14
CA VAL A 171 4.72 -11.83 1.19
C VAL A 171 5.78 -12.01 2.29
N ASN A 172 6.69 -12.97 2.13
CA ASN A 172 7.78 -13.19 3.08
C ASN A 172 8.72 -11.98 3.20
N ASN A 173 9.03 -11.31 2.10
CA ASN A 173 9.82 -10.09 2.08
C ASN A 173 9.09 -8.96 2.84
N LYS A 174 7.78 -8.80 2.62
CA LYS A 174 6.94 -7.81 3.31
C LYS A 174 6.92 -8.02 4.82
N LEU A 175 6.99 -9.24 5.29
CA LEU A 175 7.06 -9.60 6.72
C LEU A 175 8.48 -9.51 7.30
N GLY A 176 9.51 -9.49 6.45
CA GLY A 176 10.91 -9.60 6.86
C GLY A 176 11.37 -8.49 7.82
N ALA A 177 10.93 -7.25 7.61
CA ALA A 177 11.27 -6.13 8.49
C ALA A 177 10.67 -6.30 9.89
N LEU A 178 9.42 -6.78 9.96
CA LEU A 178 8.75 -7.06 11.24
C LEU A 178 9.41 -8.22 11.98
N LYS A 179 9.75 -9.31 11.29
CA LYS A 179 10.49 -10.44 11.87
C LYS A 179 11.83 -9.97 12.46
N LYS A 180 12.59 -9.18 11.69
CA LYS A 180 13.86 -8.63 12.16
C LYS A 180 13.70 -7.73 13.39
N ALA A 181 12.62 -6.97 13.49
CA ALA A 181 12.34 -6.15 14.66
C ALA A 181 12.12 -7.00 15.93
N ILE A 182 11.42 -8.13 15.81
CA ILE A 182 11.27 -9.11 16.91
C ILE A 182 12.63 -9.65 17.32
N ASP A 183 13.42 -10.15 16.35
CA ASP A 183 14.75 -10.70 16.61
C ASP A 183 15.69 -9.71 17.32
N LEU A 184 15.57 -8.42 16.98
CA LEU A 184 16.32 -7.35 17.63
C LEU A 184 15.84 -7.08 19.06
N ALA A 185 14.51 -7.06 19.27
CA ALA A 185 13.93 -6.84 20.59
C ALA A 185 14.32 -7.98 21.56
N GLU A 186 14.30 -9.23 21.12
CA GLU A 186 14.72 -10.39 21.93
C GLU A 186 16.18 -10.28 22.37
N LYS A 187 17.07 -9.74 21.52
CA LYS A 187 18.49 -9.52 21.85
C LYS A 187 18.72 -8.40 22.86
N LEU A 188 17.76 -7.50 23.04
CA LEU A 188 17.86 -6.42 24.03
C LEU A 188 17.42 -6.88 25.43
N ILE A 189 16.71 -7.99 25.53
CA ILE A 189 16.17 -8.53 26.77
C ILE A 189 17.14 -9.55 27.39
N ASN A 190 18.00 -10.16 26.57
CA ASN A 190 19.06 -11.10 26.97
C ASN A 190 20.41 -10.37 27.09
#